data_185a725fa838be58e7de49ecb9921786
#
_entry.id   185a725fa838be58e7de49ecb9921786
#
_cell.length_a   1.000
_cell.length_b   1.000
_cell.length_c   1.000
_cell.angle_alpha   90.00
_cell.angle_beta   90.00
_cell.angle_gamma   90.00
#
_symmetry.space_group_name_H-M   'P 1'
#
loop_
_entity.id
_entity.type
_entity.pdbx_description
1 polymer ?
#
loop_
_entity_poly.entity_id
_entity_poly.type
_entity_poly.pdbx_seq_one_letter_code
_entity_poly.pdbx_strand_id
1 'polypeptide(L)'
;MPFTFKLFNADPPGISVDQVSKLVTDEGMGFDVVVCGMSSSPELAKEELAACEAAVKAGIPLCLFADTFRSWARPWFEPYRQAASALFVINPEEAEKARNLFPHAKIVASGNPAWEDFFFPKYTREEVRQKLEITDEQKMILVPGGKCLAQNMLLFGAVIEAANQPGSGYRVVLTLHPGDSNPSEIYADLVKYSRTLVLVIPKEMLSGSEIIPGCDVVVQSGSTIGIEAACQRKPVIEYLTYVGLGNWERQTGSRKMETIELGIAGELRAFHGIHELSLYIHQLTGAEHIARLGSLAQQEKVFPQPAEKGVAVKMIINTLQELCQ
;
A
#
# COMPACT_ATOMS: atom_id res chain seq x y z
N MET A 1 -33.40 2.53 -7.98
CA MET A 1 -33.20 3.96 -8.30
C MET A 1 -31.73 4.20 -8.52
N PRO A 2 -31.29 5.10 -9.38
CA PRO A 2 -29.88 5.45 -9.48
C PRO A 2 -29.43 6.16 -8.18
N PHE A 3 -28.27 5.75 -7.63
CA PHE A 3 -27.68 6.44 -6.50
C PHE A 3 -27.16 7.82 -6.90
N THR A 4 -27.42 8.79 -6.04
CA THR A 4 -26.77 10.11 -6.12
C THR A 4 -25.67 10.16 -5.08
N PHE A 5 -24.42 10.23 -5.51
CA PHE A 5 -23.27 10.35 -4.60
C PHE A 5 -22.92 11.82 -4.41
N LYS A 6 -22.71 12.25 -3.16
CA LYS A 6 -21.94 13.45 -2.85
C LYS A 6 -20.61 13.02 -2.26
N LEU A 7 -19.54 13.36 -2.96
CA LEU A 7 -18.19 13.13 -2.48
C LEU A 7 -17.74 14.36 -1.69
N PHE A 8 -17.31 14.14 -0.44
CA PHE A 8 -16.65 15.15 0.37
C PHE A 8 -15.18 14.79 0.43
N ASN A 9 -14.35 15.57 -0.26
CA ASN A 9 -12.91 15.37 -0.25
C ASN A 9 -12.26 16.47 0.61
N ALA A 10 -11.33 16.06 1.47
CA ALA A 10 -10.58 16.97 2.34
C ALA A 10 -9.46 17.75 1.63
N ASP A 11 -9.24 17.52 0.31
CA ASP A 11 -8.24 18.26 -0.46
C ASP A 11 -8.68 19.73 -0.69
N PRO A 12 -7.75 20.71 -0.57
CA PRO A 12 -8.06 22.13 -0.57
C PRO A 12 -8.75 22.61 -1.87
N PRO A 13 -9.80 23.44 -1.72
CA PRO A 13 -10.36 23.91 -0.47
C PRO A 13 -11.33 22.92 0.15
N GLY A 14 -10.86 22.17 1.17
CA GLY A 14 -11.64 21.17 1.88
C GLY A 14 -12.90 21.75 2.52
N ILE A 15 -13.89 20.89 2.70
CA ILE A 15 -15.08 21.19 3.47
C ILE A 15 -14.72 21.21 4.97
N SER A 16 -15.18 22.19 5.73
CA SER A 16 -14.92 22.23 7.17
C SER A 16 -15.74 21.20 7.94
N VAL A 17 -15.26 20.81 9.12
CA VAL A 17 -15.97 19.90 10.05
C VAL A 17 -17.42 20.34 10.27
N ASP A 18 -17.66 21.65 10.50
CA ASP A 18 -19.00 22.19 10.70
C ASP A 18 -19.88 22.05 9.45
N GLN A 19 -19.28 22.23 8.27
CA GLN A 19 -19.99 22.05 7.01
C GLN A 19 -20.35 20.59 6.76
N VAL A 20 -19.44 19.64 7.08
CA VAL A 20 -19.73 18.20 6.98
C VAL A 20 -20.88 17.82 7.88
N SER A 21 -20.81 18.21 9.15
CA SER A 21 -21.88 17.93 10.13
C SER A 21 -23.22 18.51 9.69
N LYS A 22 -23.23 19.76 9.22
CA LYS A 22 -24.44 20.40 8.72
C LYS A 22 -25.02 19.71 7.49
N LEU A 23 -24.18 19.30 6.56
CA LEU A 23 -24.63 18.63 5.34
C LEU A 23 -25.24 17.26 5.63
N VAL A 24 -24.65 16.48 6.54
CA VAL A 24 -25.19 15.15 6.93
C VAL A 24 -26.53 15.29 7.66
N THR A 25 -26.70 16.32 8.48
CA THR A 25 -27.91 16.55 9.28
C THR A 25 -28.96 17.41 8.61
N ASP A 26 -28.69 17.97 7.44
CA ASP A 26 -29.66 18.80 6.70
C ASP A 26 -30.79 17.92 6.14
N GLU A 27 -31.97 18.02 6.74
CA GLU A 27 -33.17 17.27 6.35
C GLU A 27 -33.55 17.46 4.87
N GLY A 28 -33.13 18.58 4.26
CA GLY A 28 -33.34 18.84 2.82
C GLY A 28 -32.46 18.03 1.90
N MET A 29 -31.37 17.41 2.41
CA MET A 29 -30.43 16.61 1.63
C MET A 29 -30.82 15.12 1.57
N GLY A 30 -31.43 14.55 2.63
CA GLY A 30 -31.97 13.20 2.65
C GLY A 30 -30.97 12.09 2.28
N PHE A 31 -29.87 11.99 3.01
CA PHE A 31 -28.93 10.89 2.78
C PHE A 31 -29.48 9.57 3.36
N ASP A 32 -29.46 8.52 2.54
CA ASP A 32 -29.87 7.17 2.95
C ASP A 32 -28.75 6.42 3.68
N VAL A 33 -27.47 6.78 3.45
CA VAL A 33 -26.28 6.14 4.01
C VAL A 33 -25.10 7.11 3.99
N VAL A 34 -24.24 7.01 4.99
CA VAL A 34 -22.94 7.71 5.06
C VAL A 34 -21.81 6.71 4.97
N VAL A 35 -20.84 6.92 4.07
CA VAL A 35 -19.64 6.09 3.95
C VAL A 35 -18.42 6.94 4.28
N CYS A 36 -17.66 6.53 5.28
CA CYS A 36 -16.44 7.21 5.70
C CYS A 36 -15.22 6.33 5.47
N GLY A 37 -14.13 6.94 4.99
CA GLY A 37 -12.80 6.34 5.06
C GLY A 37 -12.34 6.18 6.51
N MET A 38 -11.14 5.66 6.68
CA MET A 38 -10.52 5.52 8.00
C MET A 38 -9.08 6.03 7.93
N SER A 39 -8.90 7.36 7.95
CA SER A 39 -7.60 8.03 7.77
C SER A 39 -6.59 7.70 8.88
N SER A 40 -5.29 7.77 8.52
CA SER A 40 -4.16 7.24 9.31
C SER A 40 -3.78 8.04 10.56
N SER A 41 -4.35 9.21 10.77
CA SER A 41 -4.17 9.98 12.01
C SER A 41 -5.45 10.72 12.39
N PRO A 42 -5.63 11.12 13.67
CA PRO A 42 -6.78 11.89 14.10
C PRO A 42 -6.91 13.23 13.36
N GLU A 43 -5.78 13.85 13.01
CA GLU A 43 -5.74 15.12 12.30
C GLU A 43 -6.28 15.01 10.87
N LEU A 44 -5.95 13.90 10.20
CA LEU A 44 -6.43 13.60 8.85
C LEU A 44 -7.87 13.06 8.85
N ALA A 45 -8.34 12.53 9.97
CA ALA A 45 -9.66 11.93 10.10
C ALA A 45 -10.75 12.91 10.58
N LYS A 46 -10.46 14.20 10.77
CA LYS A 46 -11.39 15.16 11.38
C LYS A 46 -12.76 15.21 10.68
N GLU A 47 -12.74 15.30 9.36
CA GLU A 47 -13.95 15.37 8.55
C GLU A 47 -14.70 14.04 8.55
N GLU A 48 -13.99 12.92 8.50
CA GLU A 48 -14.55 11.57 8.59
C GLU A 48 -15.21 11.34 9.96
N LEU A 49 -14.56 11.74 11.04
CA LEU A 49 -15.10 11.62 12.41
C LEU A 49 -16.34 12.51 12.60
N ALA A 50 -16.34 13.71 12.04
CA ALA A 50 -17.51 14.60 12.05
C ALA A 50 -18.69 14.00 11.28
N ALA A 51 -18.43 13.37 10.13
CA ALA A 51 -19.45 12.67 9.36
C ALA A 51 -19.99 11.44 10.11
N CYS A 52 -19.13 10.67 10.76
CA CYS A 52 -19.53 9.54 11.61
C CYS A 52 -20.45 10.00 12.75
N GLU A 53 -20.04 11.05 13.47
CA GLU A 53 -20.84 11.60 14.58
C GLU A 53 -22.20 12.13 14.10
N ALA A 54 -22.23 12.84 12.99
CA ALA A 54 -23.47 13.38 12.43
C ALA A 54 -24.40 12.25 11.96
N ALA A 55 -23.88 11.22 11.28
CA ALA A 55 -24.65 10.07 10.85
C ALA A 55 -25.29 9.33 12.04
N VAL A 56 -24.50 9.07 13.09
CA VAL A 56 -25.01 8.42 14.32
C VAL A 56 -26.09 9.24 14.99
N LYS A 57 -25.91 10.58 15.12
CA LYS A 57 -26.91 11.49 15.71
C LYS A 57 -28.20 11.56 14.90
N ALA A 58 -28.10 11.51 13.57
CA ALA A 58 -29.26 11.55 12.68
C ALA A 58 -29.93 10.18 12.47
N GLY A 59 -29.37 9.09 13.02
CA GLY A 59 -29.87 7.75 12.80
C GLY A 59 -29.69 7.23 11.37
N ILE A 60 -28.75 7.82 10.62
CA ILE A 60 -28.43 7.41 9.25
C ILE A 60 -27.44 6.22 9.30
N PRO A 61 -27.64 5.15 8.53
CA PRO A 61 -26.73 4.02 8.45
C PRO A 61 -25.28 4.49 8.17
N LEU A 62 -24.34 4.10 9.04
CA LEU A 62 -22.94 4.43 8.94
C LEU A 62 -22.15 3.24 8.39
N CYS A 63 -21.43 3.45 7.30
CA CYS A 63 -20.50 2.49 6.73
C CYS A 63 -19.08 2.99 6.87
N LEU A 64 -18.16 2.12 7.25
CA LEU A 64 -16.74 2.43 7.35
C LEU A 64 -15.96 1.66 6.28
N PHE A 65 -14.97 2.32 5.66
CA PHE A 65 -14.11 1.73 4.65
C PHE A 65 -12.67 1.68 5.14
N ALA A 66 -12.23 0.49 5.50
CA ALA A 66 -10.87 0.18 5.91
C ALA A 66 -10.01 -0.09 4.66
N ASP A 67 -9.41 0.96 4.13
CA ASP A 67 -8.68 1.01 2.86
C ASP A 67 -7.35 0.26 2.87
N THR A 68 -6.83 -0.07 4.06
CA THR A 68 -5.56 -0.78 4.23
C THR A 68 -5.61 -1.75 5.41
N PHE A 69 -4.53 -2.51 5.61
CA PHE A 69 -4.41 -3.48 6.71
C PHE A 69 -4.64 -2.81 8.06
N ARG A 70 -5.50 -3.43 8.89
CA ARG A 70 -5.81 -3.00 10.26
C ARG A 70 -6.30 -1.56 10.42
N SER A 71 -6.63 -0.84 9.33
CA SER A 71 -7.18 0.51 9.48
C SER A 71 -8.47 0.54 10.30
N TRP A 72 -9.22 -0.56 10.29
CA TRP A 72 -10.40 -0.77 11.14
C TRP A 72 -10.07 -0.78 12.65
N ALA A 73 -8.82 -1.00 13.06
CA ALA A 73 -8.39 -1.00 14.46
C ALA A 73 -8.00 0.38 14.99
N ARG A 74 -7.96 1.41 14.15
CA ARG A 74 -7.53 2.78 14.53
C ARG A 74 -8.35 3.30 15.70
N PRO A 75 -7.70 3.76 16.82
CA PRO A 75 -8.40 4.06 18.08
C PRO A 75 -9.39 5.22 17.97
N TRP A 76 -9.15 6.21 17.13
CA TRP A 76 -10.06 7.36 16.96
C TRP A 76 -11.41 7.00 16.34
N PHE A 77 -11.55 5.84 15.69
CA PHE A 77 -12.82 5.32 15.20
C PHE A 77 -13.53 4.39 16.20
N GLU A 78 -12.95 4.11 17.37
CA GLU A 78 -13.55 3.25 18.40
C GLU A 78 -14.97 3.64 18.79
N PRO A 79 -15.31 4.95 18.99
CA PRO A 79 -16.66 5.36 19.35
C PRO A 79 -17.76 4.98 18.34
N TYR A 80 -17.37 4.75 17.08
CA TYR A 80 -18.33 4.51 15.99
C TYR A 80 -18.47 3.03 15.62
N ARG A 81 -17.63 2.13 16.17
CA ARG A 81 -17.63 0.70 15.82
C ARG A 81 -18.94 0.00 16.14
N GLN A 82 -19.57 0.37 17.25
CA GLN A 82 -20.86 -0.22 17.67
C GLN A 82 -22.03 0.28 16.83
N ALA A 83 -21.94 1.47 16.28
CA ALA A 83 -22.98 2.09 15.46
C ALA A 83 -22.83 1.78 13.97
N ALA A 84 -21.70 1.21 13.55
CA ALA A 84 -21.46 0.89 12.15
C ALA A 84 -22.45 -0.16 11.64
N SER A 85 -23.13 0.15 10.52
CA SER A 85 -24.02 -0.76 9.81
C SER A 85 -23.25 -1.70 8.87
N ALA A 86 -22.15 -1.21 8.27
CA ALA A 86 -21.23 -2.04 7.51
C ALA A 86 -19.77 -1.61 7.69
N LEU A 87 -18.87 -2.58 7.51
CA LEU A 87 -17.44 -2.37 7.43
C LEU A 87 -16.92 -3.04 6.17
N PHE A 88 -16.31 -2.25 5.28
CA PHE A 88 -15.60 -2.76 4.11
C PHE A 88 -14.12 -2.92 4.42
N VAL A 89 -13.56 -4.07 4.08
CA VAL A 89 -12.17 -4.43 4.34
C VAL A 89 -11.51 -5.02 3.09
N ILE A 90 -10.19 -5.00 3.07
CA ILE A 90 -9.40 -5.33 1.88
C ILE A 90 -9.37 -6.83 1.51
N ASN A 91 -9.64 -7.75 2.47
CA ASN A 91 -9.63 -9.18 2.21
C ASN A 91 -10.37 -9.98 3.31
N PRO A 92 -10.62 -11.29 3.11
CA PRO A 92 -11.32 -12.13 4.09
C PRO A 92 -10.59 -12.26 5.43
N GLU A 93 -9.25 -12.22 5.45
CA GLU A 93 -8.47 -12.32 6.70
C GLU A 93 -8.67 -11.10 7.58
N GLU A 94 -8.69 -9.90 6.98
CA GLU A 94 -9.02 -8.67 7.70
C GLU A 94 -10.47 -8.64 8.18
N ALA A 95 -11.40 -9.20 7.40
CA ALA A 95 -12.80 -9.35 7.82
C ALA A 95 -12.92 -10.21 9.10
N GLU A 96 -12.21 -11.32 9.16
CA GLU A 96 -12.23 -12.19 10.34
C GLU A 96 -11.64 -11.52 11.57
N LYS A 97 -10.52 -10.80 11.41
CA LYS A 97 -9.87 -10.07 12.51
C LYS A 97 -10.72 -8.91 13.04
N ALA A 98 -11.47 -8.24 12.17
CA ALA A 98 -12.32 -7.11 12.55
C ALA A 98 -13.59 -7.52 13.29
N ARG A 99 -14.06 -8.77 13.16
CA ARG A 99 -15.37 -9.26 13.62
C ARG A 99 -15.67 -8.94 15.07
N ASN A 100 -14.70 -9.12 15.94
CA ASN A 100 -14.89 -8.87 17.37
C ASN A 100 -15.02 -7.38 17.74
N LEU A 101 -14.52 -6.48 16.91
CA LEU A 101 -14.60 -5.04 17.15
C LEU A 101 -15.85 -4.41 16.53
N PHE A 102 -16.49 -5.08 15.58
CA PHE A 102 -17.66 -4.60 14.86
C PHE A 102 -18.82 -5.62 14.97
N PRO A 103 -19.37 -5.85 16.19
CA PRO A 103 -20.30 -6.95 16.44
C PRO A 103 -21.64 -6.80 15.71
N HIS A 104 -22.04 -5.58 15.34
CA HIS A 104 -23.31 -5.29 14.68
C HIS A 104 -23.18 -4.98 13.19
N ALA A 105 -21.97 -4.75 12.70
CA ALA A 105 -21.75 -4.40 11.32
C ALA A 105 -21.76 -5.63 10.39
N LYS A 106 -22.31 -5.46 9.19
CA LYS A 106 -22.07 -6.37 8.08
C LYS A 106 -20.65 -6.18 7.59
N ILE A 107 -19.76 -7.14 7.87
CA ILE A 107 -18.35 -7.05 7.42
C ILE A 107 -18.22 -7.66 6.03
N VAL A 108 -17.73 -6.87 5.08
CA VAL A 108 -17.60 -7.21 3.67
C VAL A 108 -16.15 -7.13 3.22
N ALA A 109 -15.59 -8.26 2.81
CA ALA A 109 -14.27 -8.32 2.20
C ALA A 109 -14.36 -7.85 0.74
N SER A 110 -14.56 -6.56 0.54
CA SER A 110 -14.76 -5.96 -0.79
C SER A 110 -13.47 -5.86 -1.62
N GLY A 111 -12.33 -5.85 -0.97
CA GLY A 111 -11.10 -5.37 -1.60
C GLY A 111 -10.99 -3.84 -1.51
N ASN A 112 -9.87 -3.31 -1.98
CA ASN A 112 -9.68 -1.87 -2.14
C ASN A 112 -9.81 -1.51 -3.62
N PRO A 113 -10.80 -0.68 -4.03
CA PRO A 113 -10.97 -0.28 -5.43
C PRO A 113 -9.72 0.34 -6.07
N ALA A 114 -8.95 1.11 -5.29
CA ALA A 114 -7.72 1.73 -5.78
C ALA A 114 -6.60 0.72 -6.04
N TRP A 115 -6.65 -0.46 -5.43
CA TRP A 115 -5.64 -1.52 -5.61
C TRP A 115 -5.99 -2.48 -6.76
N GLU A 116 -7.21 -2.44 -7.29
CA GLU A 116 -7.57 -3.30 -8.41
C GLU A 116 -6.70 -3.06 -9.64
N ASP A 117 -6.30 -1.81 -9.88
CA ASP A 117 -5.39 -1.48 -10.97
C ASP A 117 -4.01 -2.14 -10.85
N PHE A 118 -3.57 -2.45 -9.63
CA PHE A 118 -2.29 -3.11 -9.37
C PHE A 118 -2.22 -4.52 -9.98
N PHE A 119 -3.35 -5.20 -10.11
CA PHE A 119 -3.42 -6.53 -10.72
C PHE A 119 -3.34 -6.51 -12.25
N PHE A 120 -3.49 -5.35 -12.86
CA PHE A 120 -3.56 -5.17 -14.30
C PHE A 120 -2.48 -4.19 -14.78
N PRO A 121 -1.21 -4.58 -14.77
CA PRO A 121 -0.11 -3.70 -15.10
C PRO A 121 -0.21 -3.19 -16.54
N LYS A 122 0.27 -1.96 -16.76
CA LYS A 122 0.26 -1.28 -18.06
C LYS A 122 1.22 -1.92 -19.08
N TYR A 123 2.34 -2.45 -18.58
CA TYR A 123 3.38 -3.05 -19.42
C TYR A 123 3.58 -4.52 -19.05
N THR A 124 4.00 -5.32 -20.03
CA THR A 124 4.47 -6.69 -19.78
C THR A 124 5.90 -6.70 -19.22
N ARG A 125 6.35 -7.87 -18.76
CA ARG A 125 7.73 -8.08 -18.32
C ARG A 125 8.73 -7.74 -19.43
N GLU A 126 8.46 -8.22 -20.61
CA GLU A 126 9.33 -8.08 -21.79
C GLU A 126 9.43 -6.61 -22.20
N GLU A 127 8.33 -5.87 -22.24
CA GLU A 127 8.31 -4.46 -22.58
C GLU A 127 9.13 -3.61 -21.60
N VAL A 128 8.99 -3.86 -20.29
CA VAL A 128 9.77 -3.16 -19.26
C VAL A 128 11.26 -3.47 -19.42
N ARG A 129 11.61 -4.75 -19.56
CA ARG A 129 13.01 -5.16 -19.67
C ARG A 129 13.66 -4.63 -20.95
N GLN A 130 12.93 -4.62 -22.06
CA GLN A 130 13.40 -4.01 -23.31
C GLN A 130 13.67 -2.51 -23.15
N LYS A 131 12.74 -1.77 -22.50
CA LYS A 131 12.91 -0.32 -22.23
C LYS A 131 14.13 -0.02 -21.36
N LEU A 132 14.50 -0.94 -20.48
CA LEU A 132 15.61 -0.79 -19.53
C LEU A 132 16.90 -1.51 -20.00
N GLU A 133 16.89 -2.10 -21.20
CA GLU A 133 18.02 -2.86 -21.77
C GLU A 133 18.50 -3.98 -20.84
N ILE A 134 17.58 -4.68 -20.18
CA ILE A 134 17.83 -5.79 -19.26
C ILE A 134 17.50 -7.11 -19.94
N THR A 135 18.45 -8.03 -20.05
CA THR A 135 18.26 -9.35 -20.67
C THR A 135 17.55 -10.33 -19.69
N ASP A 136 17.01 -11.43 -20.23
CA ASP A 136 16.30 -12.41 -19.40
C ASP A 136 17.19 -13.18 -18.42
N GLU A 137 18.49 -13.32 -18.73
CA GLU A 137 19.47 -13.95 -17.85
C GLU A 137 19.81 -13.09 -16.62
N GLN A 138 19.60 -11.79 -16.72
CA GLN A 138 19.88 -10.86 -15.63
C GLN A 138 18.75 -10.84 -14.62
N LYS A 139 19.10 -10.80 -13.34
CA LYS A 139 18.10 -10.69 -12.25
C LYS A 139 17.90 -9.23 -11.89
N MET A 140 16.67 -8.74 -12.04
CA MET A 140 16.31 -7.34 -11.83
C MET A 140 15.77 -7.10 -10.43
N ILE A 141 16.45 -6.25 -9.67
CA ILE A 141 16.07 -5.80 -8.34
C ILE A 141 15.51 -4.38 -8.46
N LEU A 142 14.24 -4.18 -8.19
CA LEU A 142 13.62 -2.86 -8.16
C LEU A 142 13.72 -2.28 -6.74
N VAL A 143 14.21 -1.04 -6.63
CA VAL A 143 14.32 -0.31 -5.36
C VAL A 143 13.62 1.03 -5.48
N PRO A 144 12.36 1.14 -5.05
CA PRO A 144 11.64 2.41 -5.06
C PRO A 144 12.12 3.30 -3.92
N GLY A 145 12.49 4.53 -4.25
CA GLY A 145 12.79 5.57 -3.26
C GLY A 145 11.55 6.14 -2.59
N GLY A 146 11.76 6.72 -1.42
CA GLY A 146 10.77 7.51 -0.69
C GLY A 146 11.02 9.03 -0.84
N LYS A 147 10.33 9.83 -0.04
CA LYS A 147 10.47 11.30 -0.02
C LYS A 147 11.72 11.79 0.76
N CYS A 148 12.33 10.93 1.56
CA CYS A 148 13.41 11.30 2.47
C CYS A 148 14.77 10.87 1.89
N LEU A 149 15.63 11.85 1.58
CA LEU A 149 16.97 11.61 1.06
C LEU A 149 17.79 10.64 1.92
N ALA A 150 17.82 10.85 3.24
CA ALA A 150 18.60 10.00 4.15
C ALA A 150 18.12 8.54 4.12
N GLN A 151 16.83 8.30 4.03
CA GLN A 151 16.26 6.96 3.89
C GLN A 151 16.63 6.33 2.55
N ASN A 152 16.55 7.12 1.46
CA ASN A 152 16.94 6.66 0.12
C ASN A 152 18.42 6.29 0.06
N MET A 153 19.30 7.13 0.61
CA MET A 153 20.75 6.85 0.64
C MET A 153 21.07 5.55 1.37
N LEU A 154 20.43 5.31 2.52
CA LEU A 154 20.61 4.07 3.28
C LEU A 154 20.05 2.86 2.55
N LEU A 155 18.84 2.95 2.01
CA LEU A 155 18.20 1.86 1.29
C LEU A 155 18.96 1.49 0.01
N PHE A 156 19.25 2.48 -0.83
CA PHE A 156 19.96 2.28 -2.11
C PHE A 156 21.36 1.75 -1.88
N GLY A 157 22.11 2.34 -0.93
CA GLY A 157 23.46 1.89 -0.58
C GLY A 157 23.46 0.43 -0.11
N ALA A 158 22.55 0.07 0.80
CA ALA A 158 22.44 -1.29 1.30
C ALA A 158 22.11 -2.31 0.19
N VAL A 159 21.18 -1.99 -0.72
CA VAL A 159 20.82 -2.90 -1.82
C VAL A 159 21.95 -3.04 -2.82
N ILE A 160 22.62 -1.94 -3.20
CA ILE A 160 23.77 -1.98 -4.10
C ILE A 160 24.88 -2.87 -3.51
N GLU A 161 25.19 -2.68 -2.23
CA GLU A 161 26.22 -3.48 -1.55
C GLU A 161 25.80 -4.96 -1.45
N ALA A 162 24.55 -5.25 -1.10
CA ALA A 162 24.02 -6.61 -1.05
C ALA A 162 24.04 -7.30 -2.42
N ALA A 163 23.84 -6.55 -3.50
CA ALA A 163 23.87 -7.06 -4.88
C ALA A 163 25.29 -7.18 -5.46
N ASN A 164 26.31 -6.57 -4.85
CA ASN A 164 27.71 -6.59 -5.31
C ASN A 164 28.40 -7.96 -5.17
N GLN A 165 27.68 -9.05 -5.43
CA GLN A 165 28.23 -10.41 -5.42
C GLN A 165 28.83 -10.75 -6.78
N PRO A 166 30.11 -11.20 -6.85
CA PRO A 166 30.73 -11.59 -8.12
C PRO A 166 29.92 -12.65 -8.86
N GLY A 167 29.62 -12.42 -10.13
CA GLY A 167 28.88 -13.37 -10.97
C GLY A 167 27.37 -13.49 -10.68
N SER A 168 26.81 -12.61 -9.86
CA SER A 168 25.39 -12.67 -9.49
C SER A 168 24.42 -12.38 -10.67
N GLY A 169 24.87 -11.65 -11.69
CA GLY A 169 24.02 -11.23 -12.81
C GLY A 169 22.92 -10.24 -12.42
N TYR A 170 23.04 -9.61 -11.25
CA TYR A 170 22.03 -8.65 -10.78
C TYR A 170 22.09 -7.33 -11.57
N ARG A 171 20.90 -6.75 -11.76
CA ARG A 171 20.64 -5.38 -12.20
C ARG A 171 19.83 -4.67 -11.13
N VAL A 172 20.39 -3.63 -10.54
CA VAL A 172 19.69 -2.80 -9.56
C VAL A 172 19.05 -1.63 -10.27
N VAL A 173 17.75 -1.47 -10.14
CA VAL A 173 16.97 -0.38 -10.74
C VAL A 173 16.42 0.47 -9.61
N LEU A 174 16.93 1.70 -9.52
CA LEU A 174 16.52 2.69 -8.53
C LEU A 174 15.48 3.62 -9.15
N THR A 175 14.34 3.80 -8.52
CA THR A 175 13.35 4.81 -8.92
C THR A 175 13.19 5.87 -7.87
N LEU A 176 12.96 7.11 -8.28
CA LEU A 176 12.79 8.23 -7.36
C LEU A 176 11.30 8.48 -7.12
N HIS A 177 10.95 8.77 -5.86
CA HIS A 177 9.58 9.13 -5.52
C HIS A 177 9.19 10.45 -6.20
N PRO A 178 7.97 10.60 -6.75
CA PRO A 178 7.54 11.88 -7.36
C PRO A 178 7.69 13.10 -6.42
N GLY A 179 7.47 12.92 -5.14
CA GLY A 179 7.64 13.94 -4.10
C GLY A 179 9.06 14.06 -3.52
N ASP A 180 10.05 13.36 -4.07
CA ASP A 180 11.47 13.60 -3.73
C ASP A 180 11.92 14.88 -4.43
N SER A 181 12.29 15.90 -3.68
CA SER A 181 12.75 17.20 -4.21
C SER A 181 14.21 17.20 -4.61
N ASN A 182 14.95 16.11 -4.34
CA ASN A 182 16.36 16.05 -4.63
C ASN A 182 16.61 15.69 -6.11
N PRO A 183 17.64 16.27 -6.73
CA PRO A 183 18.04 15.92 -8.09
C PRO A 183 18.60 14.49 -8.14
N SER A 184 18.41 13.81 -9.26
CA SER A 184 18.88 12.42 -9.46
C SER A 184 20.39 12.26 -9.33
N GLU A 185 21.15 13.31 -9.65
CA GLU A 185 22.62 13.37 -9.61
C GLU A 185 23.17 13.13 -8.19
N ILE A 186 22.39 13.44 -7.14
CA ILE A 186 22.82 13.19 -5.76
C ILE A 186 23.05 11.70 -5.46
N TYR A 187 22.44 10.83 -6.26
CA TYR A 187 22.60 9.38 -6.15
C TYR A 187 23.74 8.83 -7.04
N ALA A 188 24.36 9.68 -7.88
CA ALA A 188 25.43 9.26 -8.79
C ALA A 188 26.64 8.67 -8.08
N ASP A 189 27.00 9.18 -6.90
CA ASP A 189 28.12 8.66 -6.12
C ASP A 189 27.88 7.24 -5.61
N LEU A 190 26.64 6.86 -5.33
CA LEU A 190 26.29 5.47 -4.97
C LEU A 190 26.55 4.51 -6.13
N VAL A 191 26.29 4.97 -7.35
CA VAL A 191 26.44 4.15 -8.58
C VAL A 191 27.90 4.03 -8.99
N LYS A 192 28.70 5.08 -8.82
CA LYS A 192 30.09 5.18 -9.30
C LYS A 192 31.00 4.06 -8.79
N TYR A 193 30.80 3.60 -7.57
CA TYR A 193 31.63 2.58 -6.94
C TYR A 193 31.00 1.19 -6.93
N SER A 194 29.84 1.05 -7.57
CA SER A 194 29.17 -0.24 -7.68
C SER A 194 29.87 -1.17 -8.67
N ARG A 195 30.02 -2.44 -8.31
CA ARG A 195 30.42 -3.52 -9.24
C ARG A 195 29.22 -4.10 -9.97
N THR A 196 28.04 -3.94 -9.41
CA THR A 196 26.76 -4.32 -10.02
C THR A 196 26.30 -3.19 -10.92
N LEU A 197 25.67 -3.53 -12.04
CA LEU A 197 25.08 -2.52 -12.92
C LEU A 197 23.83 -1.92 -12.26
N VAL A 198 23.89 -0.62 -12.00
CA VAL A 198 22.85 0.16 -11.38
C VAL A 198 22.27 1.16 -12.38
N LEU A 199 20.96 1.16 -12.52
CA LEU A 199 20.22 2.13 -13.31
C LEU A 199 19.44 3.05 -12.35
N VAL A 200 19.67 4.35 -12.45
CA VAL A 200 18.83 5.36 -11.79
C VAL A 200 17.82 5.86 -12.81
N ILE A 201 16.55 5.60 -12.58
CA ILE A 201 15.49 5.94 -13.52
C ILE A 201 14.99 7.35 -13.23
N PRO A 202 15.09 8.28 -14.17
CA PRO A 202 14.48 9.60 -14.07
C PRO A 202 12.95 9.49 -13.88
N LYS A 203 12.36 10.41 -13.10
CA LYS A 203 10.93 10.41 -12.79
C LYS A 203 10.04 10.48 -14.03
N GLU A 204 10.54 11.11 -15.09
CA GLU A 204 9.85 11.35 -16.35
C GLU A 204 9.86 10.15 -17.30
N MET A 205 10.73 9.17 -17.03
CA MET A 205 10.91 8.01 -17.93
C MET A 205 9.89 6.90 -17.61
N LEU A 206 9.96 6.35 -16.43
CA LEU A 206 9.08 5.29 -15.93
C LEU A 206 8.89 5.45 -14.42
N SER A 207 7.67 5.28 -13.95
CA SER A 207 7.38 5.19 -12.53
C SER A 207 7.78 3.83 -11.96
N GLY A 208 7.96 3.75 -10.63
CA GLY A 208 8.19 2.47 -9.96
C GLY A 208 7.11 1.44 -10.27
N SER A 209 5.84 1.86 -10.30
CA SER A 209 4.67 1.03 -10.65
C SER A 209 4.78 0.42 -12.05
N GLU A 210 5.22 1.20 -13.02
CA GLU A 210 5.38 0.74 -14.40
C GLU A 210 6.55 -0.23 -14.58
N ILE A 211 7.49 -0.24 -13.64
CA ILE A 211 8.70 -1.09 -13.68
C ILE A 211 8.47 -2.44 -13.00
N ILE A 212 7.53 -2.55 -12.05
CA ILE A 212 7.25 -3.79 -11.31
C ILE A 212 7.13 -5.04 -12.19
N PRO A 213 6.41 -5.04 -13.33
CA PRO A 213 6.29 -6.25 -14.14
C PRO A 213 7.63 -6.84 -14.58
N GLY A 214 8.63 -6.00 -14.84
CA GLY A 214 9.98 -6.39 -15.28
C GLY A 214 10.86 -6.99 -14.19
N CYS A 215 10.60 -6.71 -12.91
CA CYS A 215 11.49 -7.10 -11.83
C CYS A 215 11.34 -8.57 -11.39
N ASP A 216 12.38 -9.08 -10.71
CA ASP A 216 12.38 -10.40 -10.08
C ASP A 216 12.13 -10.31 -8.57
N VAL A 217 12.50 -9.17 -7.96
CA VAL A 217 12.26 -8.84 -6.55
C VAL A 217 12.16 -7.32 -6.37
N VAL A 218 11.34 -6.89 -5.45
CA VAL A 218 11.26 -5.49 -4.99
C VAL A 218 11.86 -5.39 -3.60
N VAL A 219 12.77 -4.42 -3.39
CA VAL A 219 13.32 -4.10 -2.06
C VAL A 219 12.87 -2.69 -1.70
N GLN A 220 12.10 -2.54 -0.64
CA GLN A 220 11.49 -1.27 -0.26
C GLN A 220 11.58 -1.00 1.24
N SER A 221 11.22 0.20 1.68
CA SER A 221 11.17 0.59 3.10
C SER A 221 9.90 1.41 3.36
N GLY A 222 8.79 0.73 3.71
CA GLY A 222 7.51 1.36 4.02
C GLY A 222 6.80 2.02 2.83
N SER A 223 6.90 1.45 1.62
CA SER A 223 6.30 1.99 0.40
C SER A 223 5.09 1.18 -0.06
N THR A 224 4.03 1.86 -0.54
CA THR A 224 2.86 1.22 -1.17
C THR A 224 3.21 0.42 -2.44
N ILE A 225 4.35 0.68 -3.07
CA ILE A 225 4.86 -0.13 -4.20
C ILE A 225 5.06 -1.60 -3.81
N GLY A 226 5.33 -1.89 -2.53
CA GLY A 226 5.37 -3.27 -2.05
C GLY A 226 4.02 -3.99 -2.15
N ILE A 227 2.90 -3.31 -1.85
CA ILE A 227 1.54 -3.85 -2.03
C ILE A 227 1.27 -4.10 -3.51
N GLU A 228 1.60 -3.13 -4.35
CA GLU A 228 1.44 -3.25 -5.79
C GLU A 228 2.26 -4.41 -6.38
N ALA A 229 3.51 -4.57 -5.94
CA ALA A 229 4.36 -5.69 -6.30
C ALA A 229 3.76 -7.04 -5.85
N ALA A 230 3.23 -7.11 -4.63
CA ALA A 230 2.56 -8.30 -4.11
C ALA A 230 1.30 -8.67 -4.92
N CYS A 231 0.49 -7.68 -5.34
CA CYS A 231 -0.64 -7.89 -6.24
C CYS A 231 -0.20 -8.49 -7.58
N GLN A 232 0.97 -8.08 -8.08
CA GLN A 232 1.57 -8.59 -9.32
C GLN A 232 2.41 -9.87 -9.12
N ARG A 233 2.33 -10.51 -7.95
CA ARG A 233 3.11 -11.74 -7.64
C ARG A 233 4.62 -11.55 -7.78
N LYS A 234 5.12 -10.40 -7.36
CA LYS A 234 6.55 -10.14 -7.25
C LYS A 234 6.97 -10.28 -5.79
N PRO A 235 8.01 -11.04 -5.48
CA PRO A 235 8.55 -11.11 -4.12
C PRO A 235 8.96 -9.72 -3.63
N VAL A 236 8.72 -9.46 -2.35
CA VAL A 236 9.01 -8.17 -1.72
C VAL A 236 9.91 -8.39 -0.50
N ILE A 237 10.95 -7.55 -0.39
CA ILE A 237 11.77 -7.43 0.81
C ILE A 237 11.51 -6.05 1.41
N GLU A 238 11.09 -5.99 2.66
CA GLU A 238 11.07 -4.77 3.41
C GLU A 238 12.37 -4.62 4.17
N TYR A 239 13.18 -3.64 3.76
CA TYR A 239 14.44 -3.32 4.41
C TYR A 239 14.26 -2.17 5.40
N LEU A 240 14.29 -2.51 6.69
CA LEU A 240 14.04 -1.56 7.77
C LEU A 240 15.32 -0.83 8.13
N THR A 241 15.44 0.42 7.66
CA THR A 241 16.51 1.32 8.05
C THR A 241 16.23 1.99 9.40
N TYR A 242 17.26 2.49 10.10
CA TYR A 242 17.08 3.28 11.33
C TYR A 242 16.23 4.54 11.11
N VAL A 243 16.36 5.16 9.94
CA VAL A 243 15.55 6.32 9.55
C VAL A 243 14.11 5.91 9.34
N GLY A 244 13.88 4.78 8.67
CA GLY A 244 12.54 4.21 8.48
C GLY A 244 11.86 3.86 9.80
N LEU A 245 12.59 3.20 10.70
CA LEU A 245 12.10 2.89 12.06
C LEU A 245 11.78 4.15 12.87
N GLY A 246 12.64 5.17 12.83
CA GLY A 246 12.39 6.45 13.52
C GLY A 246 11.19 7.22 12.93
N ASN A 247 10.96 7.14 11.63
CA ASN A 247 9.77 7.70 10.98
C ASN A 247 8.51 6.96 11.44
N TRP A 248 8.55 5.62 11.49
CA TRP A 248 7.47 4.78 11.99
C TRP A 248 7.13 5.11 13.44
N GLU A 249 8.14 5.20 14.33
CA GLU A 249 7.93 5.56 15.74
C GLU A 249 7.24 6.92 15.89
N ARG A 250 7.63 7.90 15.08
CA ARG A 250 6.98 9.23 15.10
C ARG A 250 5.52 9.18 14.63
N GLN A 251 5.21 8.33 13.67
CA GLN A 251 3.83 8.22 13.13
C GLN A 251 2.91 7.40 14.02
N THR A 252 3.43 6.39 14.71
CA THR A 252 2.62 5.43 15.46
C THR A 252 2.77 5.51 16.96
N GLY A 253 3.77 6.23 17.45
CA GLY A 253 4.14 6.27 18.88
C GLY A 253 4.77 4.97 19.40
N SER A 254 5.06 4.00 18.53
CA SER A 254 5.55 2.67 18.91
C SER A 254 6.80 2.29 18.14
N ARG A 255 7.82 1.81 18.88
CA ARG A 255 8.98 1.12 18.28
C ARG A 255 8.67 -0.32 17.88
N LYS A 256 7.59 -0.88 18.40
CA LYS A 256 7.17 -2.20 17.99
C LYS A 256 6.57 -2.10 16.60
N MET A 257 7.37 -2.47 15.63
CA MET A 257 6.88 -2.79 14.30
C MET A 257 6.13 -4.12 14.40
N GLU A 258 4.97 -4.10 15.07
CA GLU A 258 4.19 -5.32 15.27
C GLU A 258 3.72 -5.90 13.94
N THR A 259 3.62 -5.08 12.94
CA THR A 259 3.50 -5.49 11.53
C THR A 259 3.56 -4.22 10.71
N ILE A 260 4.58 -4.03 9.96
CA ILE A 260 4.41 -3.32 8.72
C ILE A 260 3.36 -4.12 7.97
N GLU A 261 2.41 -3.42 7.42
CA GLU A 261 1.25 -3.99 6.73
C GLU A 261 1.66 -5.08 5.74
N LEU A 262 2.82 -4.93 5.11
CA LEU A 262 3.39 -5.87 4.15
C LEU A 262 3.96 -7.17 4.75
N GLY A 263 4.34 -7.21 6.00
CA GLY A 263 4.75 -8.47 6.64
C GLY A 263 3.61 -9.49 6.74
N ILE A 264 2.37 -9.03 6.59
CA ILE A 264 1.19 -9.87 6.48
C ILE A 264 1.07 -10.45 5.06
N ALA A 265 1.65 -9.77 4.06
CA ALA A 265 1.54 -10.11 2.65
C ALA A 265 2.63 -11.07 2.14
N GLY A 266 3.35 -11.74 3.03
CA GLY A 266 4.37 -12.72 2.66
C GLY A 266 5.69 -12.12 2.23
N GLU A 267 6.00 -10.88 2.62
CA GLU A 267 7.34 -10.32 2.43
C GLU A 267 8.33 -10.83 3.47
N LEU A 268 9.60 -10.84 3.11
CA LEU A 268 10.70 -11.06 4.04
C LEU A 268 11.24 -9.71 4.51
N ARG A 269 11.64 -9.64 5.79
CA ARG A 269 12.19 -8.44 6.41
C ARG A 269 13.67 -8.60 6.67
N ALA A 270 14.47 -7.68 6.17
CA ALA A 270 15.88 -7.58 6.52
C ALA A 270 16.08 -6.44 7.52
N PHE A 271 16.62 -6.75 8.69
CA PHE A 271 16.86 -5.79 9.77
C PHE A 271 18.33 -5.36 9.74
N HIS A 272 18.65 -4.25 9.07
CA HIS A 272 19.96 -3.59 9.09
C HIS A 272 21.17 -4.39 8.58
N GLY A 273 21.04 -5.68 8.33
CA GLY A 273 22.14 -6.56 7.92
C GLY A 273 22.25 -6.65 6.40
N ILE A 274 23.35 -6.17 5.81
CA ILE A 274 23.61 -6.32 4.36
C ILE A 274 23.75 -7.79 3.99
N HIS A 275 24.31 -8.60 4.85
CA HIS A 275 24.45 -10.04 4.62
C HIS A 275 23.06 -10.72 4.57
N GLU A 276 22.17 -10.38 5.49
CA GLU A 276 20.80 -10.88 5.51
C GLU A 276 20.03 -10.41 4.27
N LEU A 277 20.17 -9.14 3.90
CA LEU A 277 19.57 -8.60 2.68
C LEU A 277 20.06 -9.33 1.42
N SER A 278 21.38 -9.59 1.33
CA SER A 278 21.97 -10.33 0.22
C SER A 278 21.41 -11.76 0.13
N LEU A 279 21.29 -12.44 1.27
CA LEU A 279 20.70 -13.77 1.35
C LEU A 279 19.25 -13.77 0.85
N TYR A 280 18.43 -12.82 1.30
CA TYR A 280 17.02 -12.72 0.89
C TYR A 280 16.88 -12.39 -0.60
N ILE A 281 17.70 -11.48 -1.13
CA ILE A 281 17.74 -11.20 -2.57
C ILE A 281 18.02 -12.50 -3.34
N HIS A 282 19.04 -13.26 -2.94
CA HIS A 282 19.38 -14.52 -3.59
C HIS A 282 18.24 -15.54 -3.54
N GLN A 283 17.64 -15.74 -2.37
CA GLN A 283 16.53 -16.66 -2.18
C GLN A 283 15.30 -16.29 -3.02
N LEU A 284 14.94 -15.01 -3.06
CA LEU A 284 13.74 -14.55 -3.75
C LEU A 284 13.92 -14.38 -5.26
N THR A 285 15.13 -14.27 -5.76
CA THR A 285 15.42 -14.26 -7.20
C THR A 285 15.60 -15.66 -7.78
N GLY A 286 15.78 -16.67 -6.95
CA GLY A 286 15.82 -18.09 -7.35
C GLY A 286 14.41 -18.62 -7.65
N ALA A 287 14.16 -19.04 -8.89
CA ALA A 287 12.81 -19.41 -9.36
C ALA A 287 12.15 -20.52 -8.52
N GLU A 288 12.92 -21.52 -8.12
CA GLU A 288 12.44 -22.71 -7.38
C GLU A 288 12.74 -22.65 -5.87
N HIS A 289 13.25 -21.52 -5.38
CA HIS A 289 13.59 -21.40 -3.96
C HIS A 289 12.33 -21.39 -3.09
N ILE A 290 12.33 -22.20 -2.02
CA ILE A 290 11.18 -22.37 -1.13
C ILE A 290 10.68 -21.07 -0.53
N ALA A 291 11.59 -20.12 -0.20
CA ALA A 291 11.22 -18.80 0.33
C ALA A 291 10.42 -17.99 -0.70
N ARG A 292 10.82 -18.03 -1.98
CA ARG A 292 10.08 -17.39 -3.07
C ARG A 292 8.69 -17.99 -3.23
N LEU A 293 8.60 -19.31 -3.31
CA LEU A 293 7.33 -20.01 -3.48
C LEU A 293 6.38 -19.75 -2.30
N GLY A 294 6.91 -19.76 -1.07
CA GLY A 294 6.16 -19.42 0.13
C GLY A 294 5.65 -17.98 0.14
N SER A 295 6.49 -17.01 -0.27
CA SER A 295 6.09 -15.61 -0.39
C SER A 295 4.96 -15.42 -1.43
N LEU A 296 5.07 -16.04 -2.60
CA LEU A 296 4.06 -15.94 -3.64
C LEU A 296 2.72 -16.59 -3.21
N ALA A 297 2.76 -17.74 -2.56
CA ALA A 297 1.57 -18.40 -2.04
C ALA A 297 0.85 -17.55 -0.97
N GLN A 298 1.61 -16.88 -0.10
CA GLN A 298 1.03 -15.97 0.89
C GLN A 298 0.43 -14.72 0.22
N GLN A 299 1.08 -14.15 -0.79
CA GLN A 299 0.55 -13.03 -1.56
C GLN A 299 -0.76 -13.40 -2.27
N GLU A 300 -0.87 -14.60 -2.82
CA GLU A 300 -2.10 -15.06 -3.46
C GLU A 300 -3.26 -15.15 -2.47
N LYS A 301 -2.99 -15.62 -1.25
CA LYS A 301 -3.98 -15.68 -0.17
C LYS A 301 -4.42 -14.29 0.31
N VAL A 302 -3.48 -13.37 0.47
CA VAL A 302 -3.74 -12.03 1.05
C VAL A 302 -4.30 -11.06 0.01
N PHE A 303 -3.87 -11.17 -1.24
CA PHE A 303 -4.31 -10.37 -2.38
C PHE A 303 -4.92 -11.29 -3.45
N PRO A 304 -6.13 -11.82 -3.23
CA PRO A 304 -6.81 -12.61 -4.26
C PRO A 304 -7.01 -11.76 -5.52
N GLN A 305 -6.64 -12.31 -6.66
CA GLN A 305 -6.78 -11.59 -7.92
C GLN A 305 -8.26 -11.41 -8.26
N PRO A 306 -8.73 -10.18 -8.50
CA PRO A 306 -10.10 -9.95 -8.92
C PRO A 306 -10.33 -10.52 -10.34
N ALA A 307 -11.53 -11.02 -10.60
CA ALA A 307 -11.89 -11.55 -11.92
C ALA A 307 -11.86 -10.47 -13.02
N GLU A 308 -12.20 -9.24 -12.65
CA GLU A 308 -12.21 -8.06 -13.53
C GLU A 308 -12.05 -6.79 -12.68
N LYS A 309 -11.74 -5.66 -13.31
CA LYS A 309 -11.77 -4.35 -12.66
C LYS A 309 -13.19 -3.97 -12.24
N GLY A 310 -13.33 -3.29 -11.12
CA GLY A 310 -14.60 -2.79 -10.58
C GLY A 310 -15.36 -3.78 -9.69
N VAL A 311 -14.79 -4.95 -9.39
CA VAL A 311 -15.42 -5.94 -8.48
C VAL A 311 -15.61 -5.37 -7.07
N ALA A 312 -14.60 -4.69 -6.53
CA ALA A 312 -14.67 -4.07 -5.21
C ALA A 312 -15.78 -3.00 -5.16
N VAL A 313 -15.85 -2.14 -6.16
CA VAL A 313 -16.90 -1.13 -6.29
C VAL A 313 -18.29 -1.76 -6.37
N LYS A 314 -18.46 -2.82 -7.18
CA LYS A 314 -19.73 -3.54 -7.29
C LYS A 314 -20.17 -4.13 -5.93
N MET A 315 -19.25 -4.74 -5.17
CA MET A 315 -19.54 -5.29 -3.84
C MET A 315 -19.95 -4.21 -2.85
N ILE A 316 -19.26 -3.06 -2.84
CA ILE A 316 -19.61 -1.92 -2.00
C ILE A 316 -21.00 -1.42 -2.36
N ILE A 317 -21.27 -1.12 -3.63
CA ILE A 317 -22.57 -0.61 -4.10
C ILE A 317 -23.71 -1.56 -3.72
N ASN A 318 -23.56 -2.87 -3.97
CA ASN A 318 -24.60 -3.85 -3.63
C ASN A 318 -24.90 -3.84 -2.12
N THR A 319 -23.88 -3.75 -1.27
CA THR A 319 -24.07 -3.68 0.18
C THR A 319 -24.78 -2.40 0.60
N LEU A 320 -24.42 -1.25 0.01
CA LEU A 320 -25.11 0.02 0.28
C LEU A 320 -26.58 -0.02 -0.15
N GLN A 321 -26.89 -0.66 -1.30
CA GLN A 321 -28.27 -0.86 -1.76
C GLN A 321 -29.13 -1.68 -0.79
N GLU A 322 -28.54 -2.72 -0.19
CA GLU A 322 -29.23 -3.54 0.82
C GLU A 322 -29.53 -2.76 2.11
N LEU A 323 -28.68 -1.81 2.48
CA LEU A 323 -28.85 -0.98 3.69
C LEU A 323 -29.89 0.14 3.51
N CYS A 324 -30.17 0.53 2.26
CA CYS A 324 -31.14 1.57 1.91
C CYS A 324 -32.56 1.02 1.62
N GLN A 325 -32.78 -0.29 1.77
CA GLN A 325 -34.08 -0.95 1.62
C GLN A 325 -34.82 -1.05 2.97
#